data_d8da102d52341d221985a39f7aaea815
#
_entry.id   d8da102d52341d221985a39f7aaea815
#
_cell.length_a   1.000
_cell.length_b   1.000
_cell.length_c   1.000
_cell.angle_alpha   90.00
_cell.angle_beta   90.00
_cell.angle_gamma   90.00
#
_symmetry.space_group_name_H-M   'P 1'
#
loop_
_entity.id
_entity.type
_entity.pdbx_description
1 polymer ?
#
loop_
_entity_poly.entity_id
_entity_poly.type
_entity_poly.pdbx_seq_one_letter_code
_entity_poly.pdbx_strand_id
1 'polypeptide(L)'
;MFTKQEYLEEYKNNNKNANITKLFGYIEERLDHNSSLGCSVARFENFQLTPTLWKILTNDKHFKELCKCRGYDTTFQKNEDGSWVDITSAKAKEDAEVWNQTFKDNDVSYFFNIIMGRLFEVGREKNVKHPYYIIHKDCCSSIVWKLANNKTFLEKIVENGWDFDIGPESIPYIQIKG
;
A
#
# COMPACT_ATOMS: atom_id res chain seq x y z
N MET A 1 40.17 16.72 18.25
CA MET A 1 39.51 18.00 17.83
C MET A 1 38.70 17.66 16.58
N PHE A 2 37.37 17.69 16.64
CA PHE A 2 36.51 17.42 15.47
C PHE A 2 36.71 18.49 14.41
N THR A 3 36.93 18.07 13.18
CA THR A 3 37.03 18.98 12.04
C THR A 3 35.64 19.29 11.48
N LYS A 4 35.51 20.40 10.77
CA LYS A 4 34.27 20.76 10.05
C LYS A 4 33.86 19.66 9.05
N GLN A 5 34.83 18.99 8.46
CA GLN A 5 34.59 17.93 7.47
C GLN A 5 33.99 16.68 8.13
N GLU A 6 34.53 16.26 9.28
CA GLU A 6 33.98 15.15 10.09
C GLU A 6 32.53 15.45 10.53
N TYR A 7 32.26 16.67 11.00
CA TYR A 7 30.90 17.10 11.33
C TYR A 7 29.94 17.02 10.13
N LEU A 8 30.36 17.48 8.96
CA LEU A 8 29.53 17.43 7.75
C LEU A 8 29.26 16.01 7.27
N GLU A 9 30.22 15.11 7.43
CA GLU A 9 30.04 13.69 7.12
C GLU A 9 29.07 13.01 8.12
N GLU A 10 29.22 13.28 9.40
CA GLU A 10 28.31 12.81 10.44
C GLU A 10 26.88 13.32 10.20
N TYR A 11 26.72 14.61 9.90
CA TYR A 11 25.43 15.20 9.57
C TYR A 11 24.75 14.56 8.36
N LYS A 12 25.51 14.30 7.29
CA LYS A 12 25.00 13.60 6.10
C LYS A 12 24.57 12.17 6.42
N ASN A 13 25.35 11.46 7.21
CA ASN A 13 25.05 10.08 7.62
C ASN A 13 23.80 10.03 8.50
N ASN A 14 23.67 10.94 9.45
CA ASN A 14 22.50 11.02 10.32
C ASN A 14 21.22 11.32 9.51
N ASN A 15 21.26 12.24 8.56
CA ASN A 15 20.16 12.54 7.68
C ASN A 15 19.79 11.34 6.77
N LYS A 16 20.81 10.65 6.26
CA LYS A 16 20.58 9.44 5.45
C LYS A 16 19.90 8.35 6.28
N ASN A 17 20.36 8.09 7.50
CA ASN A 17 19.78 7.12 8.41
C ASN A 17 18.33 7.46 8.79
N ALA A 18 18.03 8.73 9.04
CA ALA A 18 16.67 9.20 9.28
C ALA A 18 15.75 8.95 8.09
N ASN A 19 16.22 9.21 6.86
CA ASN A 19 15.47 8.94 5.64
C ASN A 19 15.25 7.43 5.40
N ILE A 20 16.24 6.60 5.69
CA ILE A 20 16.12 5.13 5.62
C ILE A 20 15.08 4.64 6.61
N THR A 21 15.10 5.11 7.87
CA THR A 21 14.11 4.77 8.88
C THR A 21 12.71 5.16 8.45
N LYS A 22 12.54 6.36 7.87
CA LYS A 22 11.27 6.83 7.34
C LYS A 22 10.75 5.96 6.19
N LEU A 23 11.64 5.55 5.28
CA LEU A 23 11.27 4.62 4.20
C LEU A 23 10.79 3.29 4.73
N PHE A 24 11.48 2.70 5.71
CA PHE A 24 11.02 1.45 6.32
C PHE A 24 9.66 1.60 6.98
N GLY A 25 9.39 2.72 7.66
CA GLY A 25 8.05 2.99 8.21
C GLY A 25 6.97 2.99 7.12
N TYR A 26 7.21 3.64 5.99
CA TYR A 26 6.26 3.64 4.87
C TYR A 26 6.08 2.25 4.24
N ILE A 27 7.15 1.45 4.16
CA ILE A 27 7.09 0.08 3.63
C ILE A 27 6.25 -0.80 4.54
N GLU A 28 6.53 -0.77 5.84
CA GLU A 28 5.83 -1.57 6.86
C GLU A 28 4.34 -1.22 6.88
N GLU A 29 4.00 0.08 6.99
CA GLU A 29 2.62 0.54 6.99
C GLU A 29 1.86 0.11 5.73
N ARG A 30 2.47 0.25 4.55
CA ARG A 30 1.83 -0.13 3.29
C ARG A 30 1.72 -1.64 3.11
N LEU A 31 2.73 -2.41 3.52
CA LEU A 31 2.65 -3.87 3.50
C LEU A 31 1.58 -4.39 4.45
N ASP A 32 1.51 -3.89 5.67
CA ASP A 32 0.50 -4.28 6.65
C ASP A 32 -0.91 -3.92 6.17
N HIS A 33 -1.08 -2.71 5.62
CA HIS A 33 -2.36 -2.31 5.02
C HIS A 33 -2.75 -3.21 3.86
N ASN A 34 -1.86 -3.43 2.91
CA ASN A 34 -2.15 -4.20 1.70
C ASN A 34 -2.38 -5.68 2.03
N SER A 35 -1.58 -6.28 2.92
CA SER A 35 -1.72 -7.70 3.30
C SER A 35 -3.02 -7.95 4.05
N SER A 36 -3.47 -6.99 4.85
CA SER A 36 -4.80 -7.03 5.49
C SER A 36 -5.96 -6.98 4.49
N LEU A 37 -5.69 -6.69 3.23
CA LEU A 37 -6.61 -6.72 2.09
C LEU A 37 -6.25 -7.82 1.06
N GLY A 38 -5.35 -8.73 1.42
CA GLY A 38 -4.94 -9.87 0.61
C GLY A 38 -3.94 -9.57 -0.49
N CYS A 39 -3.28 -8.41 -0.45
CA CYS A 39 -2.22 -8.04 -1.36
C CYS A 39 -0.87 -8.08 -0.66
N SER A 40 0.03 -8.95 -1.10
CA SER A 40 1.36 -9.13 -0.50
C SER A 40 2.41 -8.13 -0.98
N VAL A 41 2.02 -7.09 -1.72
CA VAL A 41 2.94 -6.16 -2.38
C VAL A 41 2.66 -4.72 -1.95
N ALA A 42 3.70 -4.00 -1.57
CA ALA A 42 3.69 -2.55 -1.43
C ALA A 42 4.33 -1.92 -2.66
N ARG A 43 3.57 -1.14 -3.42
CA ARG A 43 4.04 -0.42 -4.59
C ARG A 43 4.32 1.03 -4.26
N PHE A 44 5.47 1.51 -4.69
CA PHE A 44 5.88 2.91 -4.59
C PHE A 44 6.19 3.47 -5.97
N GLU A 45 5.50 4.52 -6.34
CA GLU A 45 5.73 5.28 -7.56
C GLU A 45 6.55 6.55 -7.24
N ASN A 46 7.28 7.07 -8.23
CA ASN A 46 8.20 8.18 -8.03
C ASN A 46 7.54 9.45 -7.47
N PHE A 47 6.27 9.69 -7.82
CA PHE A 47 5.52 10.87 -7.36
C PHE A 47 4.98 10.75 -5.93
N GLN A 48 4.99 9.53 -5.35
CA GLN A 48 4.51 9.27 -3.98
C GLN A 48 5.57 9.55 -2.91
N LEU A 49 6.82 9.71 -3.34
CA LEU A 49 7.96 9.94 -2.46
C LEU A 49 8.68 11.24 -2.82
N THR A 50 9.36 11.83 -1.84
CA THR A 50 10.28 12.93 -2.15
C THR A 50 11.42 12.43 -3.05
N PRO A 51 12.04 13.29 -3.88
CA PRO A 51 13.15 12.89 -4.74
C PRO A 51 14.29 12.21 -3.98
N THR A 52 14.56 12.65 -2.76
CA THR A 52 15.58 12.06 -1.89
C THR A 52 15.22 10.62 -1.49
N LEU A 53 14.00 10.39 -1.02
CA LEU A 53 13.53 9.06 -0.63
C LEU A 53 13.45 8.12 -1.84
N TRP A 54 12.97 8.62 -2.98
CA TRP A 54 12.95 7.87 -4.23
C TRP A 54 14.34 7.42 -4.68
N LYS A 55 15.33 8.33 -4.60
CA LYS A 55 16.72 8.00 -4.93
C LYS A 55 17.31 6.94 -3.99
N ILE A 56 16.99 6.99 -2.70
CA ILE A 56 17.43 5.97 -1.74
C ILE A 56 16.79 4.62 -2.11
N LEU A 57 15.48 4.59 -2.31
CA LEU A 57 14.72 3.40 -2.64
C LEU A 57 15.24 2.69 -3.90
N THR A 58 15.57 3.45 -4.94
CA THR A 58 15.93 2.90 -6.25
C THR A 58 17.42 2.62 -6.43
N ASN A 59 18.30 3.46 -5.86
CA ASN A 59 19.73 3.48 -6.20
C ASN A 59 20.67 3.20 -5.03
N ASP A 60 20.21 3.29 -3.77
CA ASP A 60 21.11 3.13 -2.64
C ASP A 60 21.39 1.64 -2.36
N LYS A 61 22.66 1.24 -2.51
CA LYS A 61 23.08 -0.15 -2.29
C LYS A 61 22.92 -0.58 -0.84
N HIS A 62 23.25 0.30 0.10
CA HIS A 62 23.14 0.02 1.53
C HIS A 62 21.68 -0.20 1.92
N PHE A 63 20.75 0.64 1.41
CA PHE A 63 19.33 0.42 1.63
C PHE A 63 18.85 -0.93 1.09
N LYS A 64 19.29 -1.33 -0.11
CA LYS A 64 18.96 -2.63 -0.69
C LYS A 64 19.46 -3.81 0.15
N GLU A 65 20.65 -3.68 0.73
CA GLU A 65 21.19 -4.68 1.66
C GLU A 65 20.36 -4.76 2.94
N LEU A 66 19.97 -3.61 3.51
CA LEU A 66 19.09 -3.56 4.67
C LEU A 66 17.72 -4.16 4.39
N CYS A 67 17.15 -3.93 3.21
CA CYS A 67 15.90 -4.59 2.79
C CYS A 67 16.04 -6.11 2.83
N LYS A 68 17.11 -6.66 2.24
CA LYS A 68 17.38 -8.11 2.28
C LYS A 68 17.55 -8.63 3.70
N CYS A 69 18.30 -7.91 4.55
CA CYS A 69 18.49 -8.29 5.95
C CYS A 69 17.18 -8.31 6.75
N ARG A 70 16.22 -7.48 6.38
CA ARG A 70 14.88 -7.45 6.98
C ARG A 70 13.87 -8.41 6.31
N GLY A 71 14.31 -9.19 5.32
CA GLY A 71 13.46 -10.13 4.61
C GLY A 71 12.52 -9.50 3.59
N TYR A 72 12.85 -8.30 3.09
CA TYR A 72 12.12 -7.66 1.99
C TYR A 72 12.72 -8.02 0.64
N ASP A 73 11.88 -8.47 -0.28
CA ASP A 73 12.19 -8.59 -1.69
C ASP A 73 11.77 -7.30 -2.40
N THR A 74 12.67 -6.72 -3.19
CA THR A 74 12.44 -5.46 -3.89
C THR A 74 12.62 -5.64 -5.39
N THR A 75 11.66 -5.20 -6.19
CA THR A 75 11.70 -5.25 -7.65
C THR A 75 11.45 -3.87 -8.24
N PHE A 76 12.42 -3.35 -9.00
CA PHE A 76 12.27 -2.09 -9.73
C PHE A 76 11.66 -2.37 -11.10
N GLN A 77 10.63 -1.62 -11.46
CA GLN A 77 9.92 -1.69 -12.73
C GLN A 77 9.92 -0.32 -13.42
N LYS A 78 9.99 -0.33 -14.73
CA LYS A 78 9.89 0.86 -15.57
C LYS A 78 9.18 0.53 -16.87
N ASN A 79 8.21 1.36 -17.24
CA ASN A 79 7.55 1.33 -18.55
C ASN A 79 7.42 2.76 -19.11
N GLU A 80 6.68 2.93 -20.20
CA GLU A 80 6.44 4.22 -20.84
C GLU A 80 5.67 5.20 -19.93
N ASP A 81 4.80 4.68 -19.05
CA ASP A 81 3.95 5.46 -18.16
C ASP A 81 4.63 5.88 -16.85
N GLY A 82 5.79 5.28 -16.54
CA GLY A 82 6.51 5.63 -15.30
C GLY A 82 7.40 4.54 -14.77
N SER A 83 7.86 4.75 -13.53
CA SER A 83 8.69 3.79 -12.81
C SER A 83 8.16 3.59 -11.39
N TRP A 84 8.25 2.34 -10.91
CA TRP A 84 7.84 1.98 -9.56
C TRP A 84 8.75 0.91 -8.96
N VAL A 85 8.66 0.79 -7.64
CA VAL A 85 9.31 -0.28 -6.88
C VAL A 85 8.23 -1.09 -6.18
N ASP A 86 8.22 -2.38 -6.41
CA ASP A 86 7.39 -3.34 -5.70
C ASP A 86 8.22 -3.98 -4.59
N ILE A 87 7.67 -4.00 -3.37
CA ILE A 87 8.28 -4.57 -2.19
C ILE A 87 7.32 -5.61 -1.60
N THR A 88 7.85 -6.76 -1.22
CA THR A 88 7.11 -7.83 -0.55
C THR A 88 7.94 -8.45 0.58
N SER A 89 7.31 -9.23 1.43
CA SER A 89 7.96 -10.02 2.48
C SER A 89 7.25 -11.36 2.65
N ALA A 90 7.92 -12.32 3.31
CA ALA A 90 7.31 -13.60 3.64
C ALA A 90 6.06 -13.41 4.50
N LYS A 91 6.12 -12.54 5.52
CA LYS A 91 4.99 -12.20 6.38
C LYS A 91 3.81 -11.63 5.58
N ALA A 92 4.06 -10.66 4.70
CA ALA A 92 3.00 -10.06 3.88
C ALA A 92 2.34 -11.09 2.93
N LYS A 93 3.12 -12.05 2.41
CA LYS A 93 2.58 -13.16 1.61
C LYS A 93 1.68 -14.08 2.43
N GLU A 94 2.11 -14.44 3.65
CA GLU A 94 1.34 -15.26 4.57
C GLU A 94 0.03 -14.58 4.98
N ASP A 95 0.11 -13.32 5.42
CA ASP A 95 -1.06 -12.53 5.84
C ASP A 95 -2.07 -12.38 4.68
N ALA A 96 -1.58 -12.10 3.47
CA ALA A 96 -2.40 -12.00 2.28
C ALA A 96 -3.05 -13.34 1.89
N GLU A 97 -2.36 -14.46 2.09
CA GLU A 97 -2.91 -15.79 1.80
C GLU A 97 -4.01 -16.17 2.81
N VAL A 98 -3.80 -15.92 4.10
CA VAL A 98 -4.80 -16.10 5.14
C VAL A 98 -6.06 -15.32 4.79
N TRP A 99 -5.91 -14.08 4.38
CA TRP A 99 -7.00 -13.23 3.98
C TRP A 99 -7.72 -13.73 2.70
N ASN A 100 -6.95 -14.13 1.66
CA ASN A 100 -7.51 -14.71 0.44
C ASN A 100 -8.27 -16.00 0.71
N GLN A 101 -7.81 -16.81 1.67
CA GLN A 101 -8.50 -18.02 2.08
C GLN A 101 -9.82 -17.69 2.79
N THR A 102 -9.83 -16.76 3.73
CA THR A 102 -11.02 -16.24 4.39
C THR A 102 -12.04 -15.74 3.37
N PHE A 103 -11.58 -15.08 2.30
CA PHE A 103 -12.45 -14.65 1.23
C PHE A 103 -13.06 -15.79 0.42
N LYS A 104 -12.31 -16.85 0.15
CA LYS A 104 -12.84 -18.06 -0.53
C LYS A 104 -13.89 -18.78 0.27
N ASP A 105 -13.74 -18.78 1.60
CA ASP A 105 -14.58 -19.53 2.53
C ASP A 105 -15.92 -18.86 2.86
N ASN A 106 -16.32 -17.82 2.13
CA ASN A 106 -17.67 -17.21 2.09
C ASN A 106 -17.96 -16.02 3.00
N ASP A 107 -17.00 -15.34 3.56
CA ASP A 107 -17.39 -14.19 4.38
C ASP A 107 -17.24 -12.82 3.69
N VAL A 108 -18.10 -12.60 2.68
CA VAL A 108 -18.32 -11.27 2.08
C VAL A 108 -18.63 -10.22 3.15
N SER A 109 -19.26 -10.63 4.27
CA SER A 109 -19.59 -9.73 5.38
C SER A 109 -18.36 -9.26 6.13
N TYR A 110 -17.39 -10.13 6.35
CA TYR A 110 -16.11 -9.75 6.96
C TYR A 110 -15.38 -8.68 6.13
N PHE A 111 -15.34 -8.88 4.82
CA PHE A 111 -14.78 -7.93 3.86
C PHE A 111 -15.46 -6.59 3.86
N PHE A 112 -16.78 -6.65 3.74
CA PHE A 112 -17.61 -5.47 3.78
C PHE A 112 -17.34 -4.66 5.06
N ASN A 113 -17.27 -5.32 6.22
CA ASN A 113 -17.01 -4.66 7.49
C ASN A 113 -15.62 -3.99 7.57
N ILE A 114 -14.57 -4.65 7.03
CA ILE A 114 -13.23 -4.03 6.97
C ILE A 114 -13.24 -2.79 6.09
N ILE A 115 -13.84 -2.88 4.90
CA ILE A 115 -13.89 -1.76 3.97
C ILE A 115 -14.73 -0.61 4.53
N MET A 116 -15.87 -0.91 5.15
CA MET A 116 -16.68 0.10 5.82
C MET A 116 -15.96 0.72 7.00
N GLY A 117 -15.21 -0.06 7.78
CA GLY A 117 -14.35 0.46 8.85
C GLY A 117 -13.36 1.50 8.31
N ARG A 118 -12.68 1.21 7.20
CA ARG A 118 -11.76 2.15 6.54
C ARG A 118 -12.46 3.40 6.01
N LEU A 119 -13.63 3.23 5.41
CA LEU A 119 -14.44 4.37 4.94
C LEU A 119 -14.82 5.31 6.08
N PHE A 120 -15.24 4.77 7.23
CA PHE A 120 -15.55 5.56 8.41
C PHE A 120 -14.32 6.23 9.03
N GLU A 121 -13.17 5.55 9.09
CA GLU A 121 -11.91 6.15 9.52
C GLU A 121 -11.55 7.35 8.66
N VAL A 122 -11.53 7.20 7.34
CA VAL A 122 -11.27 8.30 6.40
C VAL A 122 -12.27 9.45 6.55
N GLY A 123 -13.55 9.13 6.73
CA GLY A 123 -14.59 10.13 6.98
C GLY A 123 -14.35 10.95 8.25
N ARG A 124 -13.95 10.28 9.34
CA ARG A 124 -13.63 10.92 10.62
C ARG A 124 -12.37 11.76 10.54
N GLU A 125 -11.28 11.20 10.00
CA GLU A 125 -10.00 11.90 9.88
C GLU A 125 -10.12 13.17 9.04
N LYS A 126 -10.86 13.11 7.94
CA LYS A 126 -11.07 14.26 7.04
C LYS A 126 -12.24 15.14 7.43
N ASN A 127 -13.05 14.75 8.42
CA ASN A 127 -14.25 15.43 8.86
C ASN A 127 -15.19 15.83 7.69
N VAL A 128 -15.44 14.89 6.77
CA VAL A 128 -16.26 15.11 5.58
C VAL A 128 -17.63 14.47 5.71
N LYS A 129 -18.67 15.16 5.23
CA LYS A 129 -20.06 14.68 5.26
C LYS A 129 -20.28 13.49 4.32
N HIS A 130 -19.59 13.50 3.18
CA HIS A 130 -19.69 12.47 2.15
C HIS A 130 -18.32 11.81 1.97
N PRO A 131 -17.95 10.85 2.83
CA PRO A 131 -16.69 10.16 2.71
C PRO A 131 -16.67 9.26 1.47
N TYR A 132 -15.51 9.09 0.90
CA TYR A 132 -15.29 8.09 -0.14
C TYR A 132 -14.02 7.28 0.16
N TYR A 133 -14.02 6.03 -0.28
CA TYR A 133 -12.87 5.14 -0.17
C TYR A 133 -12.65 4.43 -1.51
N ILE A 134 -11.41 4.42 -1.97
CA ILE A 134 -11.06 3.79 -3.24
C ILE A 134 -10.21 2.56 -2.95
N ILE A 135 -10.72 1.40 -3.34
CA ILE A 135 -9.97 0.16 -3.41
C ILE A 135 -9.38 0.11 -4.80
N HIS A 136 -8.11 0.42 -4.95
CA HIS A 136 -7.49 0.51 -6.26
C HIS A 136 -6.22 -0.36 -6.40
N LYS A 137 -5.51 -0.16 -7.50
CA LYS A 137 -4.39 -0.99 -7.97
C LYS A 137 -3.24 -1.19 -6.98
N ASP A 138 -3.16 -0.39 -5.93
CA ASP A 138 -2.17 -0.58 -4.85
C ASP A 138 -2.51 -1.81 -3.99
N CYS A 139 -3.77 -2.22 -3.98
CA CYS A 139 -4.20 -3.55 -3.60
C CYS A 139 -4.06 -4.45 -4.82
N CYS A 140 -3.69 -5.71 -4.62
CA CYS A 140 -3.57 -6.70 -5.69
C CYS A 140 -4.79 -6.63 -6.64
N SER A 141 -4.55 -6.33 -7.91
CA SER A 141 -5.63 -6.13 -8.89
C SER A 141 -6.60 -7.31 -8.99
N SER A 142 -6.11 -8.54 -8.70
CA SER A 142 -6.96 -9.74 -8.65
C SER A 142 -8.06 -9.66 -7.59
N ILE A 143 -7.84 -8.94 -6.49
CA ILE A 143 -8.81 -8.79 -5.40
C ILE A 143 -9.84 -7.73 -5.74
N VAL A 144 -9.40 -6.61 -6.29
CA VAL A 144 -10.32 -5.60 -6.80
C VAL A 144 -11.28 -6.24 -7.80
N TRP A 145 -10.78 -7.10 -8.69
CA TRP A 145 -11.62 -7.85 -9.63
C TRP A 145 -12.59 -8.81 -8.98
N LYS A 146 -12.15 -9.56 -7.98
CA LYS A 146 -13.02 -10.48 -7.25
C LYS A 146 -14.15 -9.72 -6.55
N LEU A 147 -13.86 -8.59 -5.92
CA LEU A 147 -14.86 -7.74 -5.28
C LEU A 147 -15.80 -7.09 -6.29
N ALA A 148 -15.26 -6.52 -7.38
CA ALA A 148 -16.03 -5.88 -8.43
C ALA A 148 -17.00 -6.82 -9.13
N ASN A 149 -16.71 -8.11 -9.18
CA ASN A 149 -17.56 -9.15 -9.76
C ASN A 149 -18.36 -9.95 -8.70
N ASN A 150 -18.26 -9.59 -7.43
CA ASN A 150 -19.01 -10.26 -6.39
C ASN A 150 -20.35 -9.56 -6.15
N LYS A 151 -21.43 -10.14 -6.70
CA LYS A 151 -22.77 -9.59 -6.62
C LYS A 151 -23.22 -9.32 -5.17
N THR A 152 -22.97 -10.28 -4.27
CA THR A 152 -23.37 -10.15 -2.86
C THR A 152 -22.63 -9.00 -2.16
N PHE A 153 -21.34 -8.77 -2.50
CA PHE A 153 -20.59 -7.63 -1.98
C PHE A 153 -21.15 -6.31 -2.45
N LEU A 154 -21.46 -6.19 -3.75
CA LEU A 154 -22.01 -4.97 -4.33
C LEU A 154 -23.41 -4.67 -3.82
N GLU A 155 -24.27 -5.70 -3.69
CA GLU A 155 -25.60 -5.57 -3.12
C GLU A 155 -25.54 -5.05 -1.67
N LYS A 156 -24.61 -5.56 -0.84
CA LYS A 156 -24.42 -5.07 0.53
C LYS A 156 -24.03 -3.60 0.60
N ILE A 157 -23.23 -3.09 -0.34
CA ILE A 157 -22.90 -1.66 -0.41
C ILE A 157 -24.18 -0.84 -0.57
N VAL A 158 -25.00 -1.19 -1.55
CA VAL A 158 -26.25 -0.48 -1.85
C VAL A 158 -27.28 -0.63 -0.73
N GLU A 159 -27.46 -1.84 -0.18
CA GLU A 159 -28.39 -2.10 0.93
C GLU A 159 -28.07 -1.28 2.19
N ASN A 160 -26.80 -0.92 2.38
CA ASN A 160 -26.37 -0.06 3.48
C ASN A 160 -26.34 1.45 3.12
N GLY A 161 -26.94 1.83 1.98
CA GLY A 161 -27.12 3.21 1.60
C GLY A 161 -25.89 3.89 0.99
N TRP A 162 -24.93 3.08 0.52
CA TRP A 162 -23.74 3.58 -0.16
C TRP A 162 -23.82 3.37 -1.65
N ASP A 163 -23.24 4.30 -2.42
CA ASP A 163 -23.03 4.14 -3.85
C ASP A 163 -21.64 3.61 -4.16
N PHE A 164 -21.46 3.05 -5.34
CA PHE A 164 -20.16 2.63 -5.82
C PHE A 164 -19.96 2.87 -7.32
N ASP A 165 -18.69 3.05 -7.70
CA ASP A 165 -18.24 3.06 -9.09
C ASP A 165 -17.17 2.00 -9.27
N ILE A 166 -17.18 1.30 -10.41
CA ILE A 166 -16.16 0.29 -10.78
C ILE A 166 -15.36 0.86 -11.94
N GLY A 167 -14.04 0.86 -11.78
CA GLY A 167 -13.10 1.29 -12.81
C GLY A 167 -12.97 0.29 -13.96
N PRO A 168 -12.37 0.74 -15.06
CA PRO A 168 -12.15 -0.10 -16.24
C PRO A 168 -11.15 -1.24 -15.95
N GLU A 169 -11.19 -2.25 -16.79
CA GLU A 169 -10.32 -3.44 -16.70
C GLU A 169 -8.83 -3.12 -16.63
N SER A 170 -8.40 -2.12 -17.40
CA SER A 170 -7.00 -1.68 -17.47
C SER A 170 -6.50 -1.04 -16.16
N ILE A 171 -7.40 -0.44 -15.38
CA ILE A 171 -7.11 0.22 -14.11
C ILE A 171 -8.23 -0.13 -13.12
N PRO A 172 -8.22 -1.36 -12.58
CA PRO A 172 -9.30 -1.81 -11.71
C PRO A 172 -9.33 -1.01 -10.41
N TYR A 173 -10.49 -0.45 -10.09
CA TYR A 173 -10.78 0.13 -8.79
C TYR A 173 -12.27 -0.07 -8.43
N ILE A 174 -12.56 0.01 -7.16
CA ILE A 174 -13.93 0.18 -6.65
C ILE A 174 -13.91 1.43 -5.78
N GLN A 175 -14.68 2.42 -6.13
CA GLN A 175 -14.89 3.60 -5.30
C GLN A 175 -16.22 3.47 -4.60
N ILE A 176 -16.21 3.52 -3.27
CA ILE A 176 -17.42 3.54 -2.43
C ILE A 176 -17.60 4.97 -1.92
N LYS A 177 -18.80 5.50 -2.03
CA LYS A 177 -19.13 6.90 -1.69
C LYS A 177 -20.50 7.02 -1.04
N GLY A 178 -20.60 7.99 -0.15
CA GLY A 178 -21.86 8.36 0.51
C GLY A 178 -22.44 9.67 0.01
#